data_1c189b1b5580a1b31936eb6a40a3c064
#
_entry.id   1c189b1b5580a1b31936eb6a40a3c064
#
_cell.length_a   1.000
_cell.length_b   1.000
_cell.length_c   1.000
_cell.angle_alpha   90.00
_cell.angle_beta   90.00
_cell.angle_gamma   90.00
#
_symmetry.space_group_name_H-M   'P 1'
#
loop_
_entity.id
_entity.type
_entity.pdbx_description
1 polymer ?
#
loop_
_entity_poly.entity_id
_entity_poly.type
_entity_poly.pdbx_seq_one_letter_code
_entity_poly.pdbx_strand_id
1 'polypeptide(L)'
;MINFSINKTAFLNNLRITKQAISSKVAIPTLSKIKIDVTTDGITLTGSNGQISIENFIPKDDENAGMLISQAGSILLEASFFESVVNNLPEITFEFQEITQNQVVLTSGQSEITLKGLDV
;
A
#
# COMPACT_ATOMS: atom_id res chain seq x y z
N MET A 1 14.90 1.82 0.32
CA MET A 1 13.77 1.59 -0.61
C MET A 1 12.92 0.45 -0.10
N ILE A 2 11.61 0.59 -0.20
CA ILE A 2 10.67 -0.37 0.37
C ILE A 2 10.78 -1.73 -0.31
N ASN A 3 10.76 -2.80 0.49
CA ASN A 3 10.68 -4.16 -0.03
C ASN A 3 9.95 -5.03 0.99
N PHE A 4 8.78 -5.56 0.61
CA PHE A 4 8.03 -6.49 1.44
C PHE A 4 7.17 -7.40 0.58
N SER A 5 6.73 -8.51 1.18
CA SER A 5 5.69 -9.36 0.61
C SER A 5 4.59 -9.57 1.64
N ILE A 6 3.37 -9.79 1.18
CA ILE A 6 2.21 -9.87 2.07
C ILE A 6 1.07 -10.62 1.37
N ASN A 7 0.17 -11.19 2.16
CA ASN A 7 -1.07 -11.79 1.67
C ASN A 7 -1.96 -10.70 1.07
N LYS A 8 -2.45 -10.93 -0.14
CA LYS A 8 -3.25 -9.95 -0.89
C LYS A 8 -4.54 -9.59 -0.15
N THR A 9 -5.27 -10.59 0.34
CA THR A 9 -6.55 -10.35 1.01
C THR A 9 -6.38 -9.55 2.30
N ALA A 10 -5.38 -9.87 3.09
CA ALA A 10 -5.10 -9.13 4.32
C ALA A 10 -4.73 -7.68 4.02
N PHE A 11 -3.91 -7.47 2.99
CA PHE A 11 -3.51 -6.12 2.59
C PHE A 11 -4.71 -5.32 2.08
N LEU A 12 -5.53 -5.93 1.21
CA LEU A 12 -6.71 -5.26 0.66
C LEU A 12 -7.73 -4.88 1.73
N ASN A 13 -7.96 -5.74 2.72
CA ASN A 13 -8.89 -5.41 3.79
C ASN A 13 -8.45 -4.16 4.54
N ASN A 14 -7.16 -4.08 4.86
CA ASN A 14 -6.62 -2.91 5.56
C ASN A 14 -6.59 -1.67 4.67
N LEU A 15 -6.29 -1.84 3.39
CA LEU A 15 -6.28 -0.75 2.41
C LEU A 15 -7.68 -0.14 2.25
N ARG A 16 -8.71 -1.00 2.16
CA ARG A 16 -10.08 -0.54 2.01
C ARG A 16 -10.59 0.22 3.23
N ILE A 17 -10.22 -0.23 4.44
CA ILE A 17 -10.55 0.50 5.66
C ILE A 17 -9.91 1.88 5.66
N THR A 18 -8.63 1.95 5.33
CA THR A 18 -7.88 3.21 5.29
C THR A 18 -8.44 4.15 4.22
N LYS A 19 -8.81 3.60 3.06
CA LYS A 19 -9.33 4.38 1.95
C LYS A 19 -10.68 5.03 2.26
N GLN A 20 -11.41 4.55 3.26
CA GLN A 20 -12.68 5.16 3.67
C GLN A 20 -12.53 6.61 4.10
N ALA A 21 -11.34 7.03 4.52
CA ALA A 21 -11.05 8.42 4.84
C ALA A 21 -10.93 9.29 3.58
N ILE A 22 -10.78 8.69 2.41
CA ILE A 22 -10.56 9.40 1.16
C ILE A 22 -11.88 9.49 0.40
N SER A 23 -12.36 10.72 0.18
CA SER A 23 -13.59 10.94 -0.60
C SER A 23 -13.28 10.93 -2.09
N SER A 24 -14.18 10.34 -2.90
CA SER A 24 -14.07 10.38 -4.35
C SER A 24 -14.27 11.80 -4.90
N LYS A 25 -14.74 12.73 -4.08
CA LYS A 25 -14.99 14.13 -4.46
C LYS A 25 -13.96 15.08 -3.85
N VAL A 26 -12.76 14.60 -3.59
CA VAL A 26 -11.70 15.42 -3.02
C VAL A 26 -11.27 16.48 -4.04
N ALA A 27 -11.32 17.76 -3.62
CA ALA A 27 -10.92 18.88 -4.47
C ALA A 27 -9.40 19.03 -4.56
N ILE A 28 -8.68 18.53 -3.57
CA ILE A 28 -7.22 18.61 -3.51
C ILE A 28 -6.64 17.25 -3.91
N PRO A 29 -5.97 17.15 -5.07
CA PRO A 29 -5.50 15.84 -5.59
C PRO A 29 -4.59 15.07 -4.64
N THR A 30 -3.77 15.76 -3.84
CA THR A 30 -2.88 15.09 -2.90
C THR A 30 -3.63 14.30 -1.82
N LEU A 31 -4.89 14.66 -1.56
CA LEU A 31 -5.70 13.94 -0.57
C LEU A 31 -6.30 12.64 -1.12
N SER A 32 -6.12 12.35 -2.41
CA SER A 32 -6.50 11.07 -2.98
C SER A 32 -5.39 10.02 -2.86
N LYS A 33 -4.25 10.39 -2.29
CA LYS A 33 -3.11 9.49 -2.11
C LYS A 33 -3.20 8.76 -0.79
N ILE A 34 -2.69 7.53 -0.78
CA ILE A 34 -2.53 6.78 0.46
C ILE A 34 -1.03 6.73 0.78
N LYS A 35 -0.71 6.91 2.05
CA LYS A 35 0.67 6.81 2.52
C LYS A 35 0.93 5.39 2.97
N ILE A 36 1.98 4.80 2.45
CA ILE A 36 2.44 3.48 2.87
C ILE A 36 3.76 3.66 3.59
N ASP A 37 3.79 3.32 4.87
CA ASP A 37 4.93 3.51 5.75
C ASP A 37 5.36 2.14 6.27
N VAL A 38 6.52 1.66 5.82
CA VAL A 38 7.04 0.34 6.15
C VAL A 38 8.17 0.47 7.13
N THR A 39 8.04 -0.19 8.27
CA THR A 39 9.08 -0.24 9.30
C THR A 39 9.43 -1.69 9.59
N THR A 40 10.40 -1.92 10.47
CA THR A 40 10.75 -3.28 10.88
C THR A 40 9.63 -3.95 11.69
N ASP A 41 8.67 -3.15 12.20
CA ASP A 41 7.56 -3.65 13.02
C ASP A 41 6.30 -3.99 12.22
N GLY A 42 6.18 -3.48 11.00
CA GLY A 42 5.00 -3.69 10.18
C GLY A 42 4.78 -2.59 9.17
N ILE A 43 3.54 -2.50 8.68
CA ILE A 43 3.14 -1.55 7.65
C ILE A 43 2.02 -0.68 8.20
N THR A 44 2.16 0.64 8.08
CA THR A 44 1.12 1.60 8.41
C THR A 44 0.57 2.20 7.13
N LEU A 45 -0.75 2.12 6.96
CA LEU A 45 -1.46 2.74 5.85
C LEU A 45 -2.20 3.95 6.39
N THR A 46 -2.03 5.11 5.76
CA THR A 46 -2.69 6.35 6.19
C THR A 46 -3.45 6.97 5.04
N GLY A 47 -4.73 7.27 5.26
CA GLY A 47 -5.56 8.00 4.31
C GLY A 47 -6.20 9.20 4.99
N SER A 48 -6.40 10.29 4.25
CA SER A 48 -6.98 11.51 4.79
C SER A 48 -7.74 12.27 3.71
N ASN A 49 -8.83 12.93 4.09
CA ASN A 49 -9.56 13.84 3.21
C ASN A 49 -9.44 15.31 3.63
N GLY A 50 -8.55 15.60 4.57
CA GLY A 50 -8.36 16.95 5.11
C GLY A 50 -9.18 17.23 6.37
N GLN A 51 -10.20 16.42 6.65
CA GLN A 51 -11.03 16.55 7.86
C GLN A 51 -10.87 15.36 8.77
N ILE A 52 -10.82 14.15 8.19
CA ILE A 52 -10.57 12.94 8.97
C ILE A 52 -9.34 12.24 8.40
N SER A 53 -8.67 11.49 9.27
CA SER A 53 -7.51 10.69 8.89
C SER A 53 -7.68 9.31 9.51
N ILE A 54 -7.49 8.27 8.70
CA ILE A 54 -7.50 6.89 9.17
C ILE A 54 -6.11 6.33 9.01
N GLU A 55 -5.57 5.84 10.12
CA GLU A 55 -4.27 5.19 10.15
C GLU A 55 -4.48 3.74 10.56
N ASN A 56 -4.00 2.80 9.77
CA ASN A 56 -4.22 1.38 10.00
C ASN A 56 -2.87 0.67 9.99
N PHE A 57 -2.55 0.01 11.10
CA PHE A 57 -1.27 -0.68 11.26
C PHE A 57 -1.46 -2.18 11.09
N ILE A 58 -0.61 -2.79 10.23
CA ILE A 58 -0.55 -4.24 10.03
C ILE A 58 0.74 -4.73 10.67
N PRO A 59 0.67 -5.45 11.82
CA PRO A 59 1.88 -5.96 12.47
C PRO A 59 2.59 -7.00 11.61
N LYS A 60 3.90 -7.03 11.66
CA LYS A 60 4.69 -7.98 10.88
C LYS A 60 4.41 -9.44 11.26
N ASP A 61 3.96 -9.69 12.47
CA ASP A 61 3.66 -11.02 12.98
C ASP A 61 2.18 -11.40 12.90
N ASP A 62 1.38 -10.61 12.17
CA ASP A 62 -0.01 -10.95 11.91
C ASP A 62 -0.07 -12.22 11.07
N GLU A 63 -0.69 -13.26 11.63
CA GLU A 63 -0.76 -14.56 10.98
C GLU A 63 -1.49 -14.54 9.65
N ASN A 64 -2.49 -13.67 9.52
CA ASN A 64 -3.28 -13.56 8.30
C ASN A 64 -2.52 -12.80 7.20
N ALA A 65 -1.56 -11.97 7.57
CA ALA A 65 -0.81 -11.16 6.60
C ALA A 65 0.34 -11.95 5.95
N GLY A 66 0.94 -12.88 6.67
CA GLY A 66 2.08 -13.65 6.16
C GLY A 66 3.18 -12.74 5.64
N MET A 67 3.48 -11.68 6.39
CA MET A 67 4.32 -10.59 5.93
C MET A 67 5.81 -10.88 6.10
N LEU A 68 6.59 -10.52 5.06
CA LEU A 68 8.05 -10.51 5.12
C LEU A 68 8.52 -9.12 4.71
N ILE A 69 9.27 -8.44 5.59
CA ILE A 69 9.78 -7.10 5.34
C ILE A 69 11.30 -7.17 5.17
N SER A 70 11.79 -6.75 4.01
CA SER A 70 13.24 -6.73 3.73
C SER A 70 13.84 -5.34 3.91
N GLN A 71 13.10 -4.29 3.53
CA GLN A 71 13.56 -2.90 3.68
C GLN A 71 12.41 -1.97 4.02
N ALA A 72 12.69 -1.04 4.95
CA ALA A 72 11.75 -0.01 5.35
C ALA A 72 11.75 1.16 4.39
N GLY A 73 10.74 2.02 4.51
CA GLY A 73 10.61 3.24 3.71
C GLY A 73 9.18 3.74 3.69
N SER A 74 8.95 4.83 2.97
CA SER A 74 7.62 5.45 2.87
C SER A 74 7.39 5.93 1.46
N ILE A 75 6.13 5.85 1.01
CA ILE A 75 5.74 6.30 -0.31
C ILE A 75 4.27 6.70 -0.32
N LEU A 76 3.89 7.61 -1.21
CA LEU A 76 2.50 7.96 -1.50
C LEU A 76 2.09 7.34 -2.83
N LEU A 77 0.94 6.68 -2.85
CA LEU A 77 0.36 6.10 -4.07
C LEU A 77 -1.09 6.56 -4.21
N GLU A 78 -1.56 6.65 -5.46
CA GLU A 78 -2.96 6.97 -5.71
C GLU A 78 -3.83 5.80 -5.24
N ALA A 79 -4.75 6.05 -4.30
CA ALA A 79 -5.42 5.01 -3.55
C ALA A 79 -6.31 4.11 -4.40
N SER A 80 -7.16 4.70 -5.25
CA SER A 80 -8.11 3.91 -6.04
C SER A 80 -7.42 3.06 -7.09
N PHE A 81 -6.42 3.63 -7.76
CA PHE A 81 -5.67 2.90 -8.76
C PHE A 81 -4.87 1.76 -8.12
N PHE A 82 -4.21 2.04 -7.00
CA PHE A 82 -3.44 1.03 -6.29
C PHE A 82 -4.31 -0.12 -5.81
N GLU A 83 -5.48 0.20 -5.23
CA GLU A 83 -6.42 -0.84 -4.80
C GLU A 83 -6.85 -1.71 -5.97
N SER A 84 -7.17 -1.09 -7.11
CA SER A 84 -7.59 -1.83 -8.30
C SER A 84 -6.50 -2.77 -8.79
N VAL A 85 -5.25 -2.29 -8.83
CA VAL A 85 -4.11 -3.10 -9.25
C VAL A 85 -3.91 -4.29 -8.32
N VAL A 86 -3.90 -4.07 -7.01
CA VAL A 86 -3.71 -5.16 -6.04
C VAL A 86 -4.85 -6.17 -6.13
N ASN A 87 -6.08 -5.68 -6.27
CA ASN A 87 -7.25 -6.56 -6.36
C ASN A 87 -7.19 -7.50 -7.56
N ASN A 88 -6.52 -7.09 -8.64
CA ASN A 88 -6.42 -7.88 -9.87
C ASN A 88 -5.17 -8.76 -9.96
N LEU A 89 -4.33 -8.78 -8.93
CA LEU A 89 -3.16 -9.66 -8.93
C LEU A 89 -3.59 -11.13 -8.84
N PRO A 90 -2.92 -12.03 -9.60
CA PRO A 90 -3.40 -13.41 -9.76
C PRO A 90 -3.19 -14.31 -8.55
N GLU A 91 -2.18 -14.06 -7.71
CA GLU A 91 -1.84 -14.94 -6.61
C GLU A 91 -2.31 -14.38 -5.26
N ILE A 92 -2.36 -15.24 -4.24
CA ILE A 92 -2.81 -14.85 -2.90
C ILE A 92 -1.76 -14.00 -2.15
N THR A 93 -0.52 -14.02 -2.63
CA THR A 93 0.58 -13.23 -2.05
C THR A 93 1.19 -12.39 -3.15
N PHE A 94 1.62 -11.18 -2.83
CA PHE A 94 2.36 -10.35 -3.77
C PHE A 94 3.57 -9.72 -3.09
N GLU A 95 4.54 -9.32 -3.91
CA GLU A 95 5.73 -8.61 -3.47
C GLU A 95 5.65 -7.16 -3.92
N PHE A 96 5.99 -6.24 -3.01
CA PHE A 96 6.02 -4.81 -3.25
C PHE A 96 7.48 -4.38 -3.13
N GLN A 97 8.05 -3.89 -4.22
CA GLN A 97 9.46 -3.53 -4.26
C GLN A 97 9.66 -2.20 -4.93
N GLU A 98 10.24 -1.24 -4.19
CA GLU A 98 10.67 0.03 -4.76
C GLU A 98 12.05 -0.18 -5.37
N ILE A 99 12.14 -0.06 -6.71
CA ILE A 99 13.39 -0.35 -7.43
C ILE A 99 14.23 0.89 -7.68
N THR A 100 13.58 2.04 -7.85
CA THR A 100 14.21 3.35 -7.87
C THR A 100 13.31 4.28 -7.09
N GLN A 101 13.77 5.48 -6.80
CA GLN A 101 12.96 6.41 -5.99
C GLN A 101 11.56 6.55 -6.57
N ASN A 102 10.55 6.20 -5.76
CA ASN A 102 9.12 6.29 -6.08
C ASN A 102 8.64 5.40 -7.23
N GLN A 103 9.47 4.52 -7.77
CA GLN A 103 9.05 3.56 -8.76
C GLN A 103 8.92 2.18 -8.12
N VAL A 104 7.71 1.63 -8.14
CA VAL A 104 7.37 0.40 -7.44
C VAL A 104 7.00 -0.69 -8.43
N VAL A 105 7.50 -1.89 -8.20
CA VAL A 105 7.10 -3.08 -8.95
C VAL A 105 6.31 -3.99 -8.01
N LEU A 106 5.12 -4.36 -8.44
CA LEU A 106 4.30 -5.38 -7.77
C LEU A 106 4.47 -6.68 -8.55
N THR A 107 4.89 -7.72 -7.85
CA THR A 107 5.09 -9.04 -8.46
C THR A 107 4.14 -10.04 -7.82
N SER A 108 3.37 -10.78 -8.64
CA SER A 108 2.46 -11.80 -8.17
C SER A 108 2.44 -12.93 -9.19
N GLY A 109 3.00 -14.10 -8.82
CA GLY A 109 3.17 -15.19 -9.76
C GLY A 109 4.05 -14.77 -10.92
N GLN A 110 3.51 -14.83 -12.14
CA GLN A 110 4.23 -14.41 -13.35
C GLN A 110 3.87 -12.99 -13.79
N SER A 111 3.02 -12.30 -13.03
CA SER A 111 2.62 -10.93 -13.34
C SER A 111 3.51 -9.92 -12.64
N GLU A 112 3.87 -8.87 -13.37
CA GLU A 112 4.71 -7.79 -12.86
C GLU A 112 4.11 -6.47 -13.32
N ILE A 113 3.80 -5.58 -12.37
CA ILE A 113 3.17 -4.30 -12.65
C ILE A 113 4.02 -3.19 -12.05
N THR A 114 4.35 -2.19 -12.87
CA THR A 114 5.15 -1.04 -12.42
C THR A 114 4.23 0.14 -12.13
N LEU A 115 4.40 0.72 -10.95
CA LEU A 115 3.64 1.89 -10.49
C LEU A 115 4.59 3.01 -10.16
N LYS A 116 4.10 4.25 -10.27
CA LYS A 116 4.86 5.42 -9.88
C LYS A 116 4.17 6.11 -8.71
N GLY A 117 4.92 6.38 -7.65
CA GLY A 117 4.42 7.09 -6.49
C GLY A 117 5.05 8.45 -6.34
N LEU A 118 4.86 9.05 -5.16
CA LEU A 118 5.40 10.36 -4.79
C LEU A 118 6.12 10.26 -3.45
N ASP A 119 7.05 11.18 -3.21
CA ASP A 119 7.68 11.31 -1.92
C ASP A 119 6.66 11.74 -0.87
N VAL A 120 6.86 11.24 0.35
CA VAL A 120 6.04 11.60 1.51
C VAL A 120 6.36 13.02 1.98
#